data_e5c25e76937dc62f09cd2115296c09d1
#
_entry.id   e5c25e76937dc62f09cd2115296c09d1
#
_cell.length_a   1.000
_cell.length_b   1.000
_cell.length_c   1.000
_cell.angle_alpha   90.00
_cell.angle_beta   90.00
_cell.angle_gamma   90.00
#
_symmetry.space_group_name_H-M   'P 1'
#
loop_
_entity.id
_entity.type
_entity.pdbx_description
1 polymer ?
#
loop_
_entity_poly.entity_id
_entity_poly.type
_entity_poly.pdbx_seq_one_letter_code
_entity_poly.pdbx_strand_id
1 'polypeptide(L)'
;SNKKVGATYDGSYGRFSGAYVKSPIPGRYDWVFDLDLTSMYPSIIMSLNISPETKIGKINGWDAEEFIKGTTKTYSIEKEDKVIRHLSNGELKDFMNKNNVSISSNGVIYDLSKKGVIPAILEKWFDARVEYKSLAKKYGEEGDEKLHGYFNRRQHVQKILLNSIYGVLGLTVFRFYDIDNAEATTTTGVKL
;
A
#
# COMPACT_ATOMS: atom_id res chain seq x y z
N SER A 1 8.95 2.21 -25.06
CA SER A 1 7.77 1.34 -24.85
C SER A 1 7.49 1.30 -23.35
N ASN A 2 6.37 1.89 -22.94
CA ASN A 2 5.95 1.88 -21.54
C ASN A 2 5.59 0.46 -21.14
N LYS A 3 6.51 -0.25 -20.50
CA LYS A 3 6.20 -1.52 -19.87
C LYS A 3 5.32 -1.22 -18.66
N LYS A 4 4.11 -1.73 -18.66
CA LYS A 4 3.20 -1.59 -17.51
C LYS A 4 3.83 -2.31 -16.32
N VAL A 5 4.04 -1.60 -15.23
CA VAL A 5 4.47 -2.19 -13.94
C VAL A 5 3.44 -3.24 -13.55
N GLY A 6 3.89 -4.45 -13.24
CA GLY A 6 3.03 -5.58 -12.91
C GLY A 6 2.67 -6.51 -14.08
N ALA A 7 3.17 -6.26 -15.30
CA ALA A 7 3.07 -7.23 -16.37
C ALA A 7 4.21 -8.24 -16.25
N THR A 8 3.90 -9.48 -15.95
CA THR A 8 4.87 -10.58 -16.02
C THR A 8 5.19 -10.91 -17.46
N TYR A 9 6.42 -11.27 -17.72
CA TYR A 9 6.96 -11.47 -19.06
C TYR A 9 6.45 -12.71 -19.79
N ASP A 10 5.92 -13.69 -19.08
CA ASP A 10 5.51 -14.98 -19.64
C ASP A 10 4.00 -15.19 -19.72
N GLY A 11 3.20 -14.20 -19.28
CA GLY A 11 1.73 -14.28 -19.30
C GLY A 11 1.11 -15.30 -18.33
N SER A 12 1.92 -16.02 -17.54
CA SER A 12 1.45 -17.05 -16.60
C SER A 12 0.96 -16.48 -15.27
N TYR A 13 1.34 -15.26 -14.94
CA TYR A 13 0.89 -14.59 -13.72
C TYR A 13 -0.25 -13.61 -14.02
N GLY A 14 -1.33 -13.71 -13.26
CA GLY A 14 -2.53 -12.88 -13.43
C GLY A 14 -2.22 -11.38 -13.43
N ARG A 15 -2.90 -10.64 -14.29
CA ARG A 15 -2.85 -9.17 -14.27
C ARG A 15 -3.72 -8.70 -13.11
N PHE A 16 -3.15 -7.99 -12.16
CA PHE A 16 -3.95 -7.26 -11.18
C PHE A 16 -4.33 -5.87 -11.71
N SER A 17 -5.50 -5.38 -11.28
CA SER A 17 -6.00 -4.07 -11.70
C SER A 17 -5.13 -2.97 -11.10
N GLY A 18 -4.60 -2.10 -11.95
CA GLY A 18 -3.91 -0.87 -11.53
C GLY A 18 -4.90 0.25 -11.17
N ALA A 19 -4.38 1.46 -11.03
CA ALA A 19 -5.20 2.64 -10.73
C ALA A 19 -6.26 2.90 -11.81
N TYR A 20 -7.46 3.29 -11.38
CA TYR A 20 -8.48 3.81 -12.28
C TYR A 20 -8.13 5.23 -12.70
N VAL A 21 -8.10 5.48 -14.00
CA VAL A 21 -7.91 6.82 -14.56
C VAL A 21 -9.14 7.19 -15.37
N LYS A 22 -9.92 8.15 -14.88
CA LYS A 22 -11.07 8.68 -15.58
C LYS A 22 -10.60 9.66 -16.67
N SER A 23 -11.15 9.51 -17.87
CA SER A 23 -10.89 10.50 -18.94
C SER A 23 -11.46 11.87 -18.55
N PRO A 24 -10.70 12.96 -18.74
CA PRO A 24 -11.19 14.29 -18.43
C PRO A 24 -12.32 14.68 -19.38
N ILE A 25 -13.30 15.43 -18.87
CA ILE A 25 -14.31 16.10 -19.69
C ILE A 25 -13.75 17.48 -20.02
N PRO A 26 -13.41 17.78 -21.29
CA PRO A 26 -12.87 19.08 -21.65
C PRO A 26 -13.89 20.19 -21.37
N GLY A 27 -13.41 21.31 -20.80
CA GLY A 27 -14.27 22.44 -20.49
C GLY A 27 -13.55 23.46 -19.61
N ARG A 28 -14.21 24.61 -19.41
CA ARG A 28 -13.80 25.60 -18.41
C ARG A 28 -14.67 25.40 -17.16
N TYR A 29 -14.01 25.24 -16.02
CA TYR A 29 -14.68 25.02 -14.74
C TYR A 29 -14.27 26.10 -13.76
N ASP A 30 -15.24 26.64 -13.01
CA ASP A 30 -14.99 27.54 -11.90
C ASP A 30 -15.09 26.73 -10.60
N TRP A 31 -14.36 27.15 -9.56
CA TRP A 31 -14.35 26.52 -8.23
C TRP A 31 -13.90 25.05 -8.23
N VAL A 32 -12.76 24.79 -8.85
CA VAL A 32 -12.15 23.45 -8.86
C VAL A 32 -11.43 23.18 -7.54
N PHE A 33 -11.72 22.03 -6.91
CA PHE A 33 -11.00 21.52 -5.75
C PHE A 33 -10.18 20.30 -6.14
N ASP A 34 -8.93 20.28 -5.71
CA ASP A 34 -8.04 19.12 -5.88
C ASP A 34 -7.74 18.53 -4.51
N LEU A 35 -8.08 17.25 -4.30
CA LEU A 35 -7.82 16.49 -3.08
C LEU A 35 -6.89 15.36 -3.42
N ASP A 36 -5.68 15.38 -2.87
CA ASP A 36 -4.65 14.36 -3.07
C ASP A 36 -4.27 13.67 -1.75
N LEU A 37 -4.19 12.34 -1.78
CA LEU A 37 -3.74 11.54 -0.65
C LEU A 37 -2.21 11.52 -0.61
N THR A 38 -1.64 12.12 0.41
CA THR A 38 -0.19 12.18 0.60
C THR A 38 0.43 10.79 0.69
N SER A 39 1.25 10.43 -0.33
CA SER A 39 1.99 9.16 -0.36
C SER A 39 1.08 7.94 -0.17
N MET A 40 -0.06 7.87 -0.88
CA MET A 40 -1.13 6.87 -0.69
C MET A 40 -0.60 5.43 -0.56
N TYR A 41 0.17 4.93 -1.53
CA TYR A 41 0.68 3.56 -1.48
C TYR A 41 1.66 3.29 -0.32
N PRO A 42 2.65 4.15 -0.05
CA PRO A 42 3.46 4.04 1.17
C PRO A 42 2.62 4.01 2.45
N SER A 43 1.59 4.86 2.56
CA SER A 43 0.71 4.92 3.72
C SER A 43 -0.08 3.62 3.90
N ILE A 44 -0.60 3.04 2.82
CA ILE A 44 -1.29 1.74 2.85
C ILE A 44 -0.34 0.64 3.34
N ILE A 45 0.87 0.57 2.79
CA ILE A 45 1.88 -0.42 3.16
C ILE A 45 2.22 -0.31 4.65
N MET A 46 2.43 0.91 5.15
CA MET A 46 2.73 1.14 6.57
C MET A 46 1.55 0.81 7.49
N SER A 47 0.34 1.21 7.11
CA SER A 47 -0.87 1.01 7.94
C SER A 47 -1.29 -0.43 8.04
N LEU A 48 -1.18 -1.20 6.96
CA LEU A 48 -1.52 -2.63 6.93
C LEU A 48 -0.34 -3.52 7.29
N ASN A 49 0.85 -2.96 7.48
CA ASN A 49 2.08 -3.70 7.75
C ASN A 49 2.45 -4.69 6.62
N ILE A 50 2.27 -4.27 5.37
CA ILE A 50 2.50 -5.11 4.18
C ILE A 50 3.99 -5.41 4.03
N SER A 51 4.36 -6.66 4.26
CA SER A 51 5.72 -7.19 4.07
C SER A 51 5.65 -8.71 3.93
N PRO A 52 6.55 -9.37 3.20
CA PRO A 52 6.49 -10.84 3.02
C PRO A 52 6.50 -11.60 4.35
N GLU A 53 7.30 -11.17 5.32
CA GLU A 53 7.43 -11.83 6.63
C GLU A 53 6.27 -11.57 7.59
N THR A 54 5.43 -10.57 7.33
CA THR A 54 4.22 -10.29 8.13
C THR A 54 2.97 -10.94 7.55
N LYS A 55 3.04 -11.48 6.34
CA LYS A 55 1.95 -12.17 5.66
C LYS A 55 1.65 -13.50 6.37
N ILE A 56 0.44 -13.62 6.94
CA ILE A 56 -0.03 -14.84 7.63
C ILE A 56 -0.68 -15.80 6.64
N GLY A 57 -1.50 -15.26 5.72
CA GLY A 57 -2.27 -16.03 4.75
C GLY A 57 -3.18 -15.14 3.93
N LYS A 58 -4.08 -15.75 3.16
CA LYS A 58 -5.05 -15.06 2.31
C LYS A 58 -6.45 -15.67 2.49
N ILE A 59 -7.46 -14.84 2.52
CA ILE A 59 -8.85 -15.28 2.53
C ILE A 59 -9.36 -15.32 1.09
N ASN A 60 -9.75 -16.48 0.63
CA ASN A 60 -10.35 -16.64 -0.68
C ASN A 60 -11.76 -16.03 -0.75
N GLY A 61 -12.04 -15.33 -1.86
CA GLY A 61 -13.32 -14.70 -2.06
C GLY A 61 -13.64 -13.63 -1.02
N TRP A 62 -12.61 -12.96 -0.49
CA TRP A 62 -12.76 -11.88 0.47
C TRP A 62 -13.54 -10.71 -0.11
N ASP A 63 -14.56 -10.25 0.63
CA ASP A 63 -15.27 -9.00 0.40
C ASP A 63 -15.48 -8.30 1.74
N ALA A 64 -14.86 -7.14 1.90
CA ALA A 64 -14.93 -6.36 3.13
C ALA A 64 -16.33 -5.83 3.42
N GLU A 65 -17.10 -5.50 2.39
CA GLU A 65 -18.47 -5.00 2.55
C GLU A 65 -19.42 -6.12 3.05
N GLU A 66 -19.31 -7.32 2.46
CA GLU A 66 -20.06 -8.48 2.93
C GLU A 66 -19.71 -8.85 4.38
N PHE A 67 -18.42 -8.77 4.72
CA PHE A 67 -17.96 -9.03 6.09
C PHE A 67 -18.51 -8.03 7.09
N ILE A 68 -18.51 -6.73 6.76
CA ILE A 68 -19.05 -5.66 7.63
C ILE A 68 -20.55 -5.79 7.78
N LYS A 69 -21.28 -6.13 6.69
CA LYS A 69 -22.73 -6.38 6.73
C LYS A 69 -23.11 -7.61 7.55
N GLY A 70 -22.15 -8.45 7.91
CA GLY A 70 -22.39 -9.61 8.78
C GLY A 70 -23.16 -10.74 8.08
N THR A 71 -23.06 -10.86 6.75
CA THR A 71 -23.65 -11.97 5.99
C THR A 71 -23.08 -13.30 6.51
N THR A 72 -23.94 -14.33 6.58
CA THR A 72 -23.56 -15.67 7.04
C THR A 72 -22.68 -16.33 5.98
N LYS A 73 -21.39 -16.11 6.08
CA LYS A 73 -20.38 -16.67 5.16
C LYS A 73 -19.30 -17.38 5.96
N THR A 74 -18.80 -18.47 5.42
CA THR A 74 -17.60 -19.14 5.94
C THR A 74 -16.41 -18.68 5.13
N TYR A 75 -15.36 -18.28 5.79
CA TYR A 75 -14.10 -17.81 5.23
C TYR A 75 -13.05 -18.90 5.34
N SER A 76 -12.33 -19.14 4.25
CA SER A 76 -11.20 -20.07 4.23
C SER A 76 -9.91 -19.27 4.20
N ILE A 77 -9.07 -19.44 5.21
CA ILE A 77 -7.72 -18.87 5.23
C ILE A 77 -6.78 -19.87 4.59
N GLU A 78 -6.03 -19.42 3.59
CA GLU A 78 -5.04 -20.22 2.86
C GLU A 78 -3.64 -19.67 3.08
N LYS A 79 -2.67 -20.55 3.11
CA LYS A 79 -1.25 -20.28 3.12
C LYS A 79 -0.53 -21.29 2.24
N GLU A 80 0.31 -20.83 1.30
CA GLU A 80 1.03 -21.71 0.36
C GLU A 80 0.09 -22.70 -0.35
N ASP A 81 -1.04 -22.18 -0.89
CA ASP A 81 -2.10 -22.93 -1.60
C ASP A 81 -2.78 -24.03 -0.77
N LYS A 82 -2.59 -24.01 0.56
CA LYS A 82 -3.27 -24.94 1.49
C LYS A 82 -4.22 -24.20 2.40
N VAL A 83 -5.46 -24.71 2.51
CA VAL A 83 -6.41 -24.22 3.52
C VAL A 83 -5.88 -24.60 4.91
N ILE A 84 -5.62 -23.59 5.73
CA ILE A 84 -5.14 -23.78 7.11
C ILE A 84 -6.25 -23.62 8.14
N ARG A 85 -7.36 -22.94 7.78
CA ARG A 85 -8.47 -22.70 8.69
C ARG A 85 -9.76 -22.33 7.96
N HIS A 86 -10.90 -22.79 8.50
CA HIS A 86 -12.22 -22.32 8.15
C HIS A 86 -12.81 -21.54 9.32
N LEU A 87 -13.39 -20.36 9.07
CA LEU A 87 -13.95 -19.48 10.10
C LEU A 87 -15.30 -18.94 9.64
N SER A 88 -16.27 -18.91 10.55
CA SER A 88 -17.48 -18.12 10.40
C SER A 88 -17.18 -16.62 10.50
N ASN A 89 -18.14 -15.77 10.17
CA ASN A 89 -17.98 -14.31 10.29
C ASN A 89 -17.60 -13.89 11.73
N GLY A 90 -18.25 -14.48 12.75
CA GLY A 90 -17.94 -14.21 14.16
C GLY A 90 -16.54 -14.66 14.56
N GLU A 91 -16.15 -15.89 14.20
CA GLU A 91 -14.83 -16.42 14.47
C GLU A 91 -13.71 -15.63 13.77
N LEU A 92 -13.98 -15.10 12.56
CA LEU A 92 -13.02 -14.24 11.87
C LEU A 92 -12.85 -12.90 12.60
N LYS A 93 -13.93 -12.29 13.12
CA LYS A 93 -13.86 -11.08 13.96
C LYS A 93 -13.04 -11.33 15.23
N ASP A 94 -13.31 -12.43 15.90
CA ASP A 94 -12.58 -12.83 17.11
C ASP A 94 -11.10 -13.10 16.80
N PHE A 95 -10.83 -13.76 15.67
CA PHE A 95 -9.47 -13.98 15.19
C PHE A 95 -8.71 -12.67 14.95
N MET A 96 -9.34 -11.70 14.28
CA MET A 96 -8.74 -10.39 14.04
C MET A 96 -8.42 -9.67 15.35
N ASN A 97 -9.38 -9.62 16.27
CA ASN A 97 -9.21 -8.92 17.55
C ASN A 97 -8.14 -9.58 18.44
N LYS A 98 -8.10 -10.92 18.44
CA LYS A 98 -7.19 -11.68 19.29
C LYS A 98 -5.74 -11.68 18.82
N ASN A 99 -5.53 -11.63 17.50
CA ASN A 99 -4.20 -11.83 16.92
C ASN A 99 -3.56 -10.52 16.43
N ASN A 100 -4.21 -9.38 16.64
CA ASN A 100 -3.71 -8.07 16.18
C ASN A 100 -3.27 -8.12 14.72
N VAL A 101 -4.22 -8.34 13.81
CA VAL A 101 -3.98 -8.48 12.37
C VAL A 101 -4.74 -7.44 11.57
N SER A 102 -4.20 -7.10 10.40
CA SER A 102 -4.89 -6.35 9.35
C SER A 102 -5.28 -7.27 8.20
N ILE A 103 -6.32 -6.90 7.45
CA ILE A 103 -6.74 -7.57 6.22
C ILE A 103 -6.83 -6.54 5.11
N SER A 104 -6.12 -6.78 4.02
CA SER A 104 -6.17 -5.94 2.84
C SER A 104 -7.39 -6.20 1.97
N SER A 105 -7.69 -5.32 1.03
CA SER A 105 -8.87 -5.45 0.15
C SER A 105 -8.87 -6.71 -0.72
N ASN A 106 -7.73 -7.31 -1.00
CA ASN A 106 -7.63 -8.60 -1.71
C ASN A 106 -7.61 -9.82 -0.76
N GLY A 107 -7.87 -9.61 0.54
CA GLY A 107 -8.01 -10.69 1.54
C GLY A 107 -6.71 -11.16 2.17
N VAL A 108 -5.57 -10.53 1.88
CA VAL A 108 -4.31 -10.90 2.53
C VAL A 108 -4.28 -10.42 3.97
N ILE A 109 -3.87 -11.31 4.88
CA ILE A 109 -3.81 -11.08 6.33
C ILE A 109 -2.36 -10.80 6.73
N TYR A 110 -2.15 -9.72 7.46
CA TYR A 110 -0.83 -9.32 7.97
C TYR A 110 -0.82 -9.25 9.50
N ASP A 111 0.25 -9.72 10.09
CA ASP A 111 0.54 -9.60 11.53
C ASP A 111 0.97 -8.16 11.86
N LEU A 112 0.29 -7.54 12.83
CA LEU A 112 0.62 -6.20 13.34
C LEU A 112 1.45 -6.24 14.62
N SER A 113 1.72 -7.43 15.18
CA SER A 113 2.47 -7.58 16.44
C SER A 113 3.94 -7.18 16.32
N LYS A 114 4.49 -7.30 15.11
CA LYS A 114 5.86 -6.90 14.77
C LYS A 114 5.85 -6.09 13.49
N LYS A 115 6.55 -4.97 13.50
CA LYS A 115 6.68 -4.13 12.30
C LYS A 115 7.49 -4.85 11.24
N GLY A 116 6.94 -4.95 10.02
CA GLY A 116 7.61 -5.51 8.86
C GLY A 116 8.79 -4.67 8.39
N VAL A 117 9.73 -5.30 7.69
CA VAL A 117 10.94 -4.62 7.18
C VAL A 117 10.59 -3.50 6.20
N ILE A 118 9.65 -3.76 5.28
CA ILE A 118 9.24 -2.76 4.27
C ILE A 118 8.54 -1.58 4.93
N PRO A 119 7.52 -1.75 5.79
CA PRO A 119 6.92 -0.66 6.56
C PRO A 119 7.93 0.14 7.39
N ALA A 120 8.89 -0.52 8.04
CA ALA A 120 9.90 0.17 8.85
C ALA A 120 10.84 1.06 8.01
N ILE A 121 11.23 0.61 6.82
CA ILE A 121 12.02 1.41 5.87
C ILE A 121 11.22 2.60 5.37
N LEU A 122 9.94 2.37 4.99
CA LEU A 122 9.06 3.44 4.50
C LEU A 122 8.80 4.51 5.55
N GLU A 123 8.56 4.12 6.80
CA GLU A 123 8.38 5.04 7.92
C GLU A 123 9.61 5.93 8.11
N LYS A 124 10.81 5.34 8.15
CA LYS A 124 12.06 6.10 8.25
C LYS A 124 12.23 7.11 7.10
N TRP A 125 11.89 6.73 5.87
CA TRP A 125 11.97 7.63 4.72
C TRP A 125 10.89 8.71 4.75
N PHE A 126 9.70 8.36 5.23
CA PHE A 126 8.60 9.30 5.39
C PHE A 126 8.93 10.38 6.43
N ASP A 127 9.44 9.97 7.60
CA ASP A 127 9.84 10.88 8.68
C ASP A 127 10.97 11.81 8.22
N ALA A 128 11.99 11.27 7.58
CA ALA A 128 13.07 12.07 7.00
C ALA A 128 12.55 13.09 5.97
N ARG A 129 11.54 12.70 5.16
CA ARG A 129 10.93 13.62 4.20
C ARG A 129 10.17 14.76 4.91
N VAL A 130 9.42 14.45 5.97
CA VAL A 130 8.69 15.45 6.75
C VAL A 130 9.67 16.44 7.36
N GLU A 131 10.76 15.96 7.96
CA GLU A 131 11.83 16.79 8.51
C GLU A 131 12.45 17.71 7.45
N TYR A 132 12.86 17.16 6.32
CA TYR A 132 13.47 17.96 5.24
C TYR A 132 12.52 18.97 4.63
N LYS A 133 11.22 18.68 4.54
CA LYS A 133 10.21 19.66 4.11
C LYS A 133 10.10 20.81 5.11
N SER A 134 10.11 20.53 6.40
CA SER A 134 10.07 21.53 7.45
C SER A 134 11.30 22.44 7.41
N LEU A 135 12.50 21.85 7.28
CA LEU A 135 13.75 22.60 7.17
C LEU A 135 13.82 23.44 5.89
N ALA A 136 13.36 22.89 4.76
CA ALA A 136 13.30 23.66 3.51
C ALA A 136 12.38 24.87 3.65
N LYS A 137 11.21 24.70 4.26
CA LYS A 137 10.29 25.82 4.53
C LYS A 137 10.95 26.89 5.42
N LYS A 138 11.53 26.47 6.55
CA LYS A 138 12.22 27.35 7.50
C LYS A 138 13.29 28.20 6.82
N TYR A 139 14.22 27.58 6.10
CA TYR A 139 15.30 28.31 5.42
C TYR A 139 14.82 29.16 4.24
N GLY A 140 13.71 28.80 3.61
CA GLY A 140 13.05 29.65 2.63
C GLY A 140 12.48 30.93 3.25
N GLU A 141 11.87 30.83 4.43
CA GLU A 141 11.35 31.98 5.18
C GLU A 141 12.48 32.87 5.72
N GLU A 142 13.63 32.30 6.07
CA GLU A 142 14.84 33.01 6.52
C GLU A 142 15.64 33.63 5.35
N GLY A 143 15.29 33.36 4.10
CA GLY A 143 15.99 33.86 2.92
C GLY A 143 17.31 33.15 2.59
N ASP A 144 17.61 32.01 3.24
CA ASP A 144 18.78 31.19 2.94
C ASP A 144 18.50 30.24 1.76
N GLU A 145 18.67 30.77 0.54
CA GLU A 145 18.41 30.00 -0.70
C GLU A 145 19.27 28.75 -0.82
N LYS A 146 20.49 28.75 -0.25
CA LYS A 146 21.41 27.60 -0.32
C LYS A 146 20.90 26.43 0.52
N LEU A 147 20.52 26.68 1.76
CA LEU A 147 19.97 25.66 2.68
C LEU A 147 18.55 25.26 2.25
N HIS A 148 17.73 26.21 1.82
CA HIS A 148 16.42 25.90 1.22
C HIS A 148 16.57 24.93 0.05
N GLY A 149 17.42 25.24 -0.93
CA GLY A 149 17.66 24.35 -2.07
C GLY A 149 18.23 22.99 -1.69
N TYR A 150 19.12 22.93 -0.69
CA TYR A 150 19.68 21.68 -0.19
C TYR A 150 18.60 20.76 0.39
N PHE A 151 17.79 21.24 1.33
CA PHE A 151 16.75 20.44 1.97
C PHE A 151 15.59 20.11 1.03
N ASN A 152 15.26 21.02 0.10
CA ASN A 152 14.25 20.75 -0.92
C ASN A 152 14.65 19.60 -1.85
N ARG A 153 15.91 19.53 -2.28
CA ARG A 153 16.41 18.37 -3.04
C ARG A 153 16.36 17.08 -2.22
N ARG A 154 16.74 17.12 -0.94
CA ARG A 154 16.69 15.95 -0.06
C ARG A 154 15.27 15.41 0.13
N GLN A 155 14.29 16.27 0.41
CA GLN A 155 12.90 15.81 0.53
C GLN A 155 12.38 15.22 -0.78
N HIS A 156 12.85 15.73 -1.93
CA HIS A 156 12.46 15.20 -3.24
C HIS A 156 13.02 13.80 -3.47
N VAL A 157 14.27 13.53 -3.09
CA VAL A 157 14.86 12.18 -3.13
C VAL A 157 14.04 11.22 -2.27
N GLN A 158 13.66 11.60 -1.05
CA GLN A 158 12.81 10.76 -0.21
C GLN A 158 11.44 10.47 -0.85
N LYS A 159 10.84 11.45 -1.53
CA LYS A 159 9.60 11.24 -2.29
C LYS A 159 9.77 10.17 -3.38
N ILE A 160 10.87 10.21 -4.11
CA ILE A 160 11.17 9.21 -5.16
C ILE A 160 11.33 7.83 -4.53
N LEU A 161 12.10 7.70 -3.46
CA LEU A 161 12.32 6.42 -2.76
C LEU A 161 11.01 5.82 -2.25
N LEU A 162 10.16 6.62 -1.59
CA LEU A 162 8.86 6.20 -1.09
C LEU A 162 7.96 5.64 -2.21
N ASN A 163 7.90 6.34 -3.34
CA ASN A 163 7.04 5.92 -4.45
C ASN A 163 7.63 4.72 -5.23
N SER A 164 8.94 4.52 -5.19
CA SER A 164 9.63 3.41 -5.90
C SER A 164 9.38 2.06 -5.26
N ILE A 165 9.20 2.00 -3.94
CA ILE A 165 9.04 0.74 -3.21
C ILE A 165 7.83 -0.06 -3.72
N TYR A 166 6.70 0.59 -3.96
CA TYR A 166 5.53 -0.05 -4.54
C TYR A 166 5.85 -0.66 -5.92
N GLY A 167 6.55 0.09 -6.77
CA GLY A 167 6.91 -0.36 -8.12
C GLY A 167 7.78 -1.61 -8.13
N VAL A 168 8.64 -1.79 -7.13
CA VAL A 168 9.52 -2.95 -7.04
C VAL A 168 8.87 -4.18 -6.39
N LEU A 169 7.84 -4.02 -5.55
CA LEU A 169 7.11 -5.15 -4.96
C LEU A 169 6.49 -6.08 -6.02
N GLY A 170 6.11 -5.54 -7.17
CA GLY A 170 5.59 -6.29 -8.30
C GLY A 170 6.65 -6.80 -9.30
N LEU A 171 7.94 -6.61 -9.03
CA LEU A 171 9.03 -7.06 -9.90
C LEU A 171 9.58 -8.41 -9.45
N THR A 172 9.51 -9.42 -10.30
CA THR A 172 9.96 -10.79 -10.01
C THR A 172 11.44 -10.91 -9.63
N VAL A 173 12.27 -9.96 -10.05
CA VAL A 173 13.70 -9.90 -9.71
C VAL A 173 13.98 -9.24 -8.36
N PHE A 174 12.97 -8.68 -7.72
CA PHE A 174 13.12 -8.04 -6.43
C PHE A 174 13.15 -9.06 -5.30
N ARG A 175 14.07 -8.92 -4.35
CA ARG A 175 14.25 -9.86 -3.23
C ARG A 175 12.98 -10.09 -2.40
N PHE A 176 12.13 -9.07 -2.27
CA PHE A 176 10.88 -9.10 -1.50
C PHE A 176 9.66 -9.14 -2.43
N TYR A 177 9.84 -9.67 -3.65
CA TYR A 177 8.73 -9.86 -4.58
C TYR A 177 7.65 -10.73 -3.96
N ASP A 178 6.43 -10.20 -3.96
CA ASP A 178 5.21 -10.94 -3.61
C ASP A 178 4.04 -10.26 -4.33
N ILE A 179 3.43 -10.97 -5.27
CA ILE A 179 2.34 -10.44 -6.09
C ILE A 179 1.12 -10.09 -5.25
N ASP A 180 0.82 -10.86 -4.21
CA ASP A 180 -0.30 -10.59 -3.31
C ASP A 180 -0.08 -9.29 -2.54
N ASN A 181 1.15 -8.97 -2.14
CA ASN A 181 1.49 -7.72 -1.46
C ASN A 181 1.37 -6.52 -2.40
N ALA A 182 1.77 -6.66 -3.66
CA ALA A 182 1.59 -5.63 -4.66
C ALA A 182 0.10 -5.37 -4.94
N GLU A 183 -0.68 -6.44 -5.12
CA GLU A 183 -2.13 -6.39 -5.32
C GLU A 183 -2.84 -5.81 -4.08
N ALA A 184 -2.45 -6.22 -2.87
CA ALA A 184 -3.00 -5.69 -1.62
C ALA A 184 -2.91 -4.17 -1.55
N THR A 185 -1.76 -3.62 -1.98
CA THR A 185 -1.53 -2.18 -1.97
C THR A 185 -2.45 -1.45 -2.95
N THR A 186 -2.56 -1.92 -4.20
CA THR A 186 -3.40 -1.28 -5.23
C THR A 186 -4.89 -1.44 -4.97
N THR A 187 -5.35 -2.66 -4.65
CA THR A 187 -6.77 -2.91 -4.42
C THR A 187 -7.29 -2.18 -3.18
N THR A 188 -6.46 -2.04 -2.15
CA THR A 188 -6.82 -1.21 -0.99
C THR A 188 -6.89 0.27 -1.37
N GLY A 189 -5.94 0.77 -2.19
CA GLY A 189 -5.99 2.15 -2.68
C GLY A 189 -7.21 2.48 -3.56
N VAL A 190 -7.76 1.49 -4.27
CA VAL A 190 -8.99 1.67 -5.06
C VAL A 190 -10.24 1.77 -4.17
N LYS A 191 -10.21 1.20 -2.96
CA LYS A 191 -11.34 1.17 -2.01
C LYS A 191 -11.36 2.38 -1.05
N LEU A 192 -10.27 3.17 -0.98
CA LEU A 192 -10.18 4.41 -0.22
C LEU A 192 -10.84 5.58 -0.97
#